data_36eaa043a87e9ac19325c3523c06cb3a
#
_entry.id   36eaa043a87e9ac19325c3523c06cb3a
#
_cell.length_a   1.000
_cell.length_b   1.000
_cell.length_c   1.000
_cell.angle_alpha   90.00
_cell.angle_beta   90.00
_cell.angle_gamma   90.00
#
_symmetry.space_group_name_H-M   'P 1'
#
loop_
_entity.id
_entity.type
_entity.pdbx_description
1 polymer ?
#
loop_
_entity_poly.entity_id
_entity_poly.type
_entity_poly.pdbx_seq_one_letter_code
_entity_poly.pdbx_strand_id
1 'polypeptide(L)'
;MKNIVLTGHNGFIGSHYYQKIKDDYNVTAYDTRSGKDLCKEQEFPDCDVVVHMAATNGTRLFYEIPTDVAFNNTLPTFNLVQRYRNTKTKFVFTSTCEIFNGAIDKGLYSVPTDESVPIMFDDITNARWSYSIPKALGENLVANCGLPWLVIRYFNIYGPGQIDHFISEFVERVSKGEYYIKGDDTRSFCYIDDALEMTHNLVKYHSGHIVNVGRQEESQISDVAKCIMDIMGIDPTKLEVQPGAKGSAKRRCPDTSLVQQLTGFTNYTPLRDGLTKTIESLL
;
A
#
# COMPACT_ATOMS: atom_id res chain seq x y z
N MET A 1 26.19 9.51 -7.39
CA MET A 1 24.92 8.93 -6.88
C MET A 1 23.83 9.14 -7.91
N LYS A 2 22.86 8.21 -8.04
CA LYS A 2 21.68 8.43 -8.87
C LYS A 2 20.75 9.44 -8.21
N ASN A 3 20.05 10.23 -9.03
CA ASN A 3 19.06 11.20 -8.58
C ASN A 3 17.68 10.53 -8.55
N ILE A 4 16.98 10.61 -7.42
CA ILE A 4 15.63 10.08 -7.23
C ILE A 4 14.67 11.21 -6.90
N VAL A 5 13.54 11.26 -7.59
CA VAL A 5 12.36 12.02 -7.15
C VAL A 5 11.45 11.06 -6.40
N LEU A 6 11.28 11.28 -5.09
CA LEU A 6 10.39 10.50 -4.24
C LEU A 6 9.18 11.34 -3.84
N THR A 7 7.98 10.84 -4.08
CA THR A 7 6.75 11.51 -3.66
C THR A 7 6.07 10.74 -2.52
N GLY A 8 5.40 11.46 -1.62
CA GLY A 8 4.74 10.85 -0.46
C GLY A 8 5.70 10.46 0.66
N HIS A 9 6.87 11.10 0.76
CA HIS A 9 7.92 10.78 1.73
C HIS A 9 7.55 11.03 3.19
N ASN A 10 6.46 11.71 3.49
CA ASN A 10 5.92 11.88 4.84
C ASN A 10 4.76 10.89 5.14
N GLY A 11 4.37 10.07 4.16
CA GLY A 11 3.42 8.97 4.37
C GLY A 11 4.09 7.77 5.04
N PHE A 12 3.29 6.78 5.47
CA PHE A 12 3.79 5.59 6.17
C PHE A 12 4.88 4.86 5.37
N ILE A 13 4.58 4.33 4.19
CA ILE A 13 5.58 3.58 3.38
C ILE A 13 6.68 4.52 2.87
N GLY A 14 6.31 5.73 2.44
CA GLY A 14 7.25 6.68 1.85
C GLY A 14 8.31 7.18 2.82
N SER A 15 7.98 7.37 4.11
CA SER A 15 8.93 7.81 5.13
C SER A 15 9.98 6.73 5.43
N HIS A 16 9.54 5.49 5.57
CA HIS A 16 10.45 4.36 5.75
C HIS A 16 11.33 4.14 4.51
N TYR A 17 10.76 4.28 3.30
CA TYR A 17 11.55 4.16 2.07
C TYR A 17 12.57 5.30 1.94
N TYR A 18 12.18 6.54 2.28
CA TYR A 18 13.11 7.67 2.31
C TYR A 18 14.31 7.40 3.24
N GLN A 19 14.07 6.92 4.47
CA GLN A 19 15.13 6.57 5.41
C GLN A 19 16.06 5.48 4.86
N LYS A 20 15.50 4.49 4.12
CA LYS A 20 16.27 3.40 3.51
C LYS A 20 17.22 3.86 2.40
N ILE A 21 16.88 4.93 1.67
CA ILE A 21 17.61 5.31 0.45
C ILE A 21 18.39 6.62 0.54
N LYS A 22 18.14 7.47 1.55
CA LYS A 22 18.66 8.85 1.64
C LYS A 22 20.19 8.97 1.66
N ASP A 23 20.88 7.95 2.14
CA ASP A 23 22.34 7.96 2.27
C ASP A 23 23.04 7.43 0.99
N ASP A 24 22.32 6.67 0.15
CA ASP A 24 22.85 6.06 -1.08
C ASP A 24 22.49 6.82 -2.36
N TYR A 25 21.49 7.73 -2.30
CA TYR A 25 20.93 8.45 -3.44
C TYR A 25 20.78 9.95 -3.16
N ASN A 26 20.82 10.76 -4.23
CA ASN A 26 20.39 12.17 -4.16
C ASN A 26 18.86 12.22 -4.25
N VAL A 27 18.17 12.35 -3.13
CA VAL A 27 16.71 12.31 -3.09
C VAL A 27 16.09 13.70 -3.06
N THR A 28 15.31 14.05 -4.08
CA THR A 28 14.40 15.21 -4.05
C THR A 28 13.01 14.72 -3.67
N ALA A 29 12.54 15.14 -2.50
CA ALA A 29 11.30 14.65 -1.93
C ALA A 29 10.13 15.63 -2.07
N TYR A 30 8.92 15.11 -2.37
CA TYR A 30 7.66 15.86 -2.52
C TYR A 30 6.58 15.28 -1.63
N ASP A 31 5.89 16.14 -0.89
CA ASP A 31 4.74 15.78 -0.05
C ASP A 31 3.96 17.05 0.30
N THR A 32 2.65 16.97 0.38
CA THR A 32 1.79 18.10 0.77
C THR A 32 2.11 18.62 2.18
N ARG A 33 2.49 17.73 3.10
CA ARG A 33 2.90 18.11 4.47
C ARG A 33 4.19 18.93 4.52
N SER A 34 5.01 18.88 3.47
CA SER A 34 6.19 19.74 3.29
C SER A 34 5.94 20.92 2.35
N GLY A 35 4.68 21.23 2.03
CA GLY A 35 4.28 22.34 1.19
C GLY A 35 4.46 22.11 -0.32
N LYS A 36 4.84 20.90 -0.74
CA LYS A 36 5.04 20.53 -2.14
C LYS A 36 3.86 19.67 -2.63
N ASP A 37 2.81 20.35 -3.09
CA ASP A 37 1.57 19.75 -3.57
C ASP A 37 1.67 19.38 -5.06
N LEU A 38 1.64 18.10 -5.37
CA LEU A 38 1.74 17.57 -6.74
C LEU A 38 0.48 17.84 -7.60
N CYS A 39 -0.62 18.25 -7.00
CA CYS A 39 -1.83 18.69 -7.70
C CYS A 39 -1.67 20.11 -8.27
N LYS A 40 -0.70 20.88 -7.78
CA LYS A 40 -0.35 22.20 -8.28
C LYS A 40 0.79 22.09 -9.29
N GLU A 41 0.96 23.12 -10.08
CA GLU A 41 2.11 23.22 -10.97
C GLU A 41 3.40 23.21 -10.15
N GLN A 42 4.30 22.27 -10.45
CA GLN A 42 5.57 22.08 -9.76
C GLN A 42 6.70 22.00 -10.79
N GLU A 43 7.81 22.61 -10.45
CA GLU A 43 9.07 22.34 -11.14
C GLU A 43 9.66 21.02 -10.62
N PHE A 44 9.75 20.02 -11.49
CA PHE A 44 10.39 18.77 -11.17
C PHE A 44 11.78 18.70 -11.80
N PRO A 45 12.84 18.40 -11.00
CA PRO A 45 14.19 18.28 -11.52
C PRO A 45 14.35 17.07 -12.44
N ASP A 46 15.40 17.07 -13.25
CA ASP A 46 15.82 15.87 -13.94
C ASP A 46 16.26 14.81 -12.93
N CYS A 47 15.88 13.56 -13.17
CA CYS A 47 16.24 12.46 -12.30
C CYS A 47 16.39 11.14 -13.06
N ASP A 48 17.08 10.18 -12.44
CA ASP A 48 17.23 8.83 -12.96
C ASP A 48 15.99 7.97 -12.70
N VAL A 49 15.33 8.21 -11.55
CA VAL A 49 14.17 7.43 -11.11
C VAL A 49 13.13 8.34 -10.43
N VAL A 50 11.88 8.20 -10.82
CA VAL A 50 10.73 8.67 -10.05
C VAL A 50 10.16 7.50 -9.26
N VAL A 51 10.01 7.67 -7.94
CA VAL A 51 9.28 6.71 -7.09
C VAL A 51 8.04 7.43 -6.55
N HIS A 52 6.90 7.13 -7.19
CA HIS A 52 5.63 7.80 -6.89
C HIS A 52 4.84 7.01 -5.85
N MET A 53 4.97 7.41 -4.57
CA MET A 53 4.28 6.82 -3.42
C MET A 53 3.19 7.74 -2.84
N ALA A 54 3.11 8.99 -3.29
CA ALA A 54 2.08 9.91 -2.84
C ALA A 54 0.68 9.39 -3.18
N ALA A 55 -0.20 9.38 -2.19
CA ALA A 55 -1.59 9.02 -2.35
C ALA A 55 -2.44 9.61 -1.22
N THR A 56 -3.68 10.00 -1.54
CA THR A 56 -4.72 10.22 -0.56
C THR A 56 -5.39 8.87 -0.29
N ASN A 57 -5.08 8.27 0.86
CA ASN A 57 -5.53 6.93 1.25
C ASN A 57 -6.14 6.96 2.65
N GLY A 58 -7.09 6.07 2.90
CA GLY A 58 -7.79 5.91 4.17
C GLY A 58 -9.26 5.54 3.92
N THR A 59 -9.72 4.43 4.50
CA THR A 59 -11.08 3.92 4.24
C THR A 59 -12.15 4.97 4.53
N ARG A 60 -12.00 5.76 5.58
CA ARG A 60 -12.92 6.85 5.94
C ARG A 60 -13.01 7.90 4.83
N LEU A 61 -11.87 8.32 4.27
CA LEU A 61 -11.80 9.35 3.24
C LEU A 61 -12.50 8.93 1.94
N PHE A 62 -12.50 7.63 1.62
CA PHE A 62 -13.19 7.11 0.43
C PHE A 62 -14.69 7.41 0.43
N TYR A 63 -15.30 7.50 1.61
CA TYR A 63 -16.72 7.78 1.76
C TYR A 63 -17.02 9.26 2.11
N GLU A 64 -16.13 9.95 2.81
CA GLU A 64 -16.35 11.35 3.22
C GLU A 64 -16.04 12.34 2.08
N ILE A 65 -14.96 12.11 1.33
CA ILE A 65 -14.48 13.00 0.27
C ILE A 65 -14.07 12.24 -1.02
N PRO A 66 -14.96 11.39 -1.58
CA PRO A 66 -14.58 10.49 -2.69
C PRO A 66 -14.05 11.23 -3.92
N THR A 67 -14.60 12.38 -4.25
CA THR A 67 -14.16 13.18 -5.40
C THR A 67 -12.73 13.71 -5.20
N ASP A 68 -12.41 14.20 -4.00
CA ASP A 68 -11.06 14.69 -3.69
C ASP A 68 -10.05 13.54 -3.67
N VAL A 69 -10.44 12.37 -3.14
CA VAL A 69 -9.62 11.17 -3.21
C VAL A 69 -9.30 10.80 -4.66
N ALA A 70 -10.31 10.78 -5.54
CA ALA A 70 -10.11 10.48 -6.95
C ALA A 70 -9.20 11.50 -7.63
N PHE A 71 -9.43 12.79 -7.40
CA PHE A 71 -8.65 13.89 -7.97
C PHE A 71 -7.19 13.84 -7.50
N ASN A 72 -6.97 13.75 -6.19
CA ASN A 72 -5.64 13.77 -5.57
C ASN A 72 -4.79 12.52 -5.88
N ASN A 73 -5.39 11.42 -6.33
CA ASN A 73 -4.68 10.25 -6.79
C ASN A 73 -4.49 10.20 -8.32
N THR A 74 -5.22 11.02 -9.08
CA THR A 74 -5.10 11.07 -10.56
C THR A 74 -4.14 12.15 -11.02
N LEU A 75 -4.34 13.38 -10.60
CA LEU A 75 -3.61 14.54 -11.11
C LEU A 75 -2.10 14.49 -10.83
N PRO A 76 -1.63 14.09 -9.63
CA PRO A 76 -0.20 13.93 -9.37
C PRO A 76 0.49 12.96 -10.33
N THR A 77 -0.14 11.80 -10.57
CA THR A 77 0.38 10.79 -11.50
C THR A 77 0.47 11.35 -12.91
N PHE A 78 -0.58 12.05 -13.37
CA PHE A 78 -0.62 12.67 -14.67
C PHE A 78 0.49 13.73 -14.83
N ASN A 79 0.66 14.64 -13.86
CA ASN A 79 1.67 15.71 -13.89
C ASN A 79 3.09 15.12 -13.97
N LEU A 80 3.39 14.09 -13.18
CA LEU A 80 4.68 13.42 -13.21
C LEU A 80 4.93 12.71 -14.54
N VAL A 81 3.94 11.98 -15.07
CA VAL A 81 4.06 11.31 -16.38
C VAL A 81 4.28 12.37 -17.48
N GLN A 82 3.54 13.47 -17.49
CA GLN A 82 3.73 14.56 -18.46
C GLN A 82 5.14 15.16 -18.41
N ARG A 83 5.68 15.33 -17.19
CA ARG A 83 7.03 15.88 -17.02
C ARG A 83 8.12 14.95 -17.57
N TYR A 84 8.00 13.64 -17.35
CA TYR A 84 9.09 12.71 -17.63
C TYR A 84 8.94 11.91 -18.93
N ARG A 85 7.76 11.83 -19.57
CA ARG A 85 7.46 10.97 -20.74
C ARG A 85 8.43 11.03 -21.91
N ASN A 86 9.20 12.12 -22.06
CA ASN A 86 10.19 12.30 -23.12
C ASN A 86 11.64 12.20 -22.62
N THR A 87 11.87 11.59 -21.47
CA THR A 87 13.18 11.41 -20.85
C THR A 87 13.59 9.94 -20.86
N LYS A 88 14.69 9.61 -20.15
CA LYS A 88 15.13 8.23 -19.88
C LYS A 88 14.85 7.81 -18.44
N THR A 89 14.11 8.62 -17.70
CA THR A 89 13.78 8.40 -16.29
C THR A 89 12.99 7.11 -16.10
N LYS A 90 13.39 6.26 -15.19
CA LYS A 90 12.56 5.13 -14.78
C LYS A 90 11.41 5.60 -13.91
N PHE A 91 10.19 5.18 -14.21
CA PHE A 91 9.00 5.53 -13.43
C PHE A 91 8.51 4.34 -12.60
N VAL A 92 8.56 4.47 -11.28
CA VAL A 92 8.03 3.49 -10.33
C VAL A 92 6.75 4.03 -9.73
N PHE A 93 5.66 3.28 -9.92
CA PHE A 93 4.33 3.63 -9.43
C PHE A 93 3.86 2.64 -8.36
N THR A 94 3.45 3.15 -7.21
CA THR A 94 2.85 2.31 -6.18
C THR A 94 1.34 2.24 -6.35
N SER A 95 0.86 1.04 -6.59
CA SER A 95 -0.55 0.67 -6.72
C SER A 95 -1.02 -0.12 -5.50
N THR A 96 -2.12 -0.82 -5.62
CA THR A 96 -2.84 -1.44 -4.50
C THR A 96 -3.51 -2.75 -4.91
N CYS A 97 -3.68 -3.66 -3.95
CA CYS A 97 -4.52 -4.85 -4.11
C CYS A 97 -6.01 -4.55 -4.24
N GLU A 98 -6.46 -3.33 -3.91
CA GLU A 98 -7.87 -2.93 -3.98
C GLU A 98 -8.45 -3.04 -5.40
N ILE A 99 -7.63 -2.99 -6.44
CA ILE A 99 -8.06 -3.09 -7.84
C ILE A 99 -8.61 -4.47 -8.21
N PHE A 100 -8.28 -5.51 -7.43
CA PHE A 100 -8.78 -6.88 -7.63
C PHE A 100 -10.11 -7.15 -6.92
N ASN A 101 -10.53 -6.30 -5.98
CA ASN A 101 -11.62 -6.62 -5.05
C ASN A 101 -12.90 -7.03 -5.77
N GLY A 102 -13.28 -6.36 -6.84
CA GLY A 102 -14.49 -6.72 -7.58
C GLY A 102 -14.47 -8.15 -8.13
N ALA A 103 -13.34 -8.61 -8.63
CA ALA A 103 -13.19 -9.97 -9.18
C ALA A 103 -13.19 -11.04 -8.08
N ILE A 104 -12.51 -10.77 -6.98
CA ILE A 104 -12.40 -11.70 -5.82
C ILE A 104 -13.74 -11.78 -5.07
N ASP A 105 -14.36 -10.64 -4.74
CA ASP A 105 -15.60 -10.58 -3.98
C ASP A 105 -16.79 -11.18 -4.73
N LYS A 106 -16.76 -11.18 -6.08
CA LYS A 106 -17.74 -11.88 -6.93
C LYS A 106 -17.44 -13.38 -7.09
N GLY A 107 -16.33 -13.87 -6.52
CA GLY A 107 -15.94 -15.28 -6.63
C GLY A 107 -15.50 -15.70 -8.04
N LEU A 108 -15.13 -14.74 -8.90
CA LEU A 108 -14.64 -15.05 -10.25
C LEU A 108 -13.19 -15.54 -10.23
N TYR A 109 -12.42 -15.11 -9.24
CA TYR A 109 -11.05 -15.53 -9.02
C TYR A 109 -10.83 -15.85 -7.55
N SER A 110 -9.90 -16.76 -7.27
CA SER A 110 -9.54 -17.17 -5.91
C SER A 110 -8.32 -16.40 -5.40
N VAL A 111 -8.08 -16.48 -4.10
CA VAL A 111 -6.80 -16.13 -3.49
C VAL A 111 -5.96 -17.42 -3.33
N PRO A 112 -4.62 -17.35 -3.36
CA PRO A 112 -3.80 -16.14 -3.55
C PRO A 112 -3.98 -15.53 -4.95
N THR A 113 -3.93 -14.18 -5.02
CA THR A 113 -4.20 -13.39 -6.22
C THR A 113 -2.90 -13.06 -6.92
N ASP A 114 -2.70 -13.54 -8.15
CA ASP A 114 -1.56 -13.19 -8.99
C ASP A 114 -1.79 -11.88 -9.78
N GLU A 115 -0.77 -11.41 -10.49
CA GLU A 115 -0.80 -10.14 -11.22
C GLU A 115 -1.68 -10.19 -12.48
N SER A 116 -2.04 -11.39 -12.97
CA SER A 116 -2.84 -11.59 -14.18
C SER A 116 -4.34 -11.45 -13.95
N VAL A 117 -4.79 -11.45 -12.68
CA VAL A 117 -6.21 -11.28 -12.33
C VAL A 117 -6.72 -9.95 -12.87
N PRO A 118 -7.83 -9.94 -13.64
CA PRO A 118 -8.37 -8.73 -14.22
C PRO A 118 -8.77 -7.69 -13.17
N ILE A 119 -8.49 -6.41 -13.46
CA ILE A 119 -9.00 -5.28 -12.68
C ILE A 119 -10.51 -5.20 -12.89
N MET A 120 -11.29 -5.22 -11.79
CA MET A 120 -12.74 -5.20 -11.87
C MET A 120 -13.35 -4.31 -10.80
N PHE A 121 -14.24 -3.42 -11.24
CA PHE A 121 -15.09 -2.58 -10.39
C PHE A 121 -16.54 -2.99 -10.65
N ASP A 122 -17.21 -3.52 -9.63
CA ASP A 122 -18.53 -4.14 -9.78
C ASP A 122 -19.69 -3.12 -9.83
N ASP A 123 -19.55 -1.99 -9.16
CA ASP A 123 -20.52 -0.90 -9.12
C ASP A 123 -19.79 0.45 -9.15
N ILE A 124 -19.77 1.10 -10.29
CA ILE A 124 -19.07 2.37 -10.50
C ILE A 124 -19.56 3.50 -9.57
N THR A 125 -20.76 3.37 -9.02
CA THR A 125 -21.33 4.36 -8.08
C THR A 125 -20.85 4.17 -6.64
N ASN A 126 -20.16 3.05 -6.35
CA ASN A 126 -19.61 2.81 -5.02
C ASN A 126 -18.42 3.73 -4.74
N ALA A 127 -18.58 4.60 -3.75
CA ALA A 127 -17.57 5.57 -3.33
C ALA A 127 -16.22 4.93 -2.95
N ARG A 128 -16.21 3.66 -2.55
CA ARG A 128 -14.98 2.89 -2.27
C ARG A 128 -14.00 2.91 -3.45
N TRP A 129 -14.50 2.89 -4.68
CA TRP A 129 -13.67 2.87 -5.88
C TRP A 129 -12.98 4.19 -6.19
N SER A 130 -13.29 5.27 -5.45
CA SER A 130 -12.63 6.57 -5.59
C SER A 130 -11.09 6.52 -5.45
N TYR A 131 -10.57 5.51 -4.72
CA TYR A 131 -9.15 5.25 -4.60
C TYR A 131 -8.62 4.27 -5.66
N SER A 132 -9.34 3.17 -5.88
CA SER A 132 -8.84 2.07 -6.71
C SER A 132 -8.89 2.40 -8.21
N ILE A 133 -9.89 3.15 -8.67
CA ILE A 133 -9.99 3.59 -10.08
C ILE A 133 -8.81 4.49 -10.49
N PRO A 134 -8.45 5.54 -9.74
CA PRO A 134 -7.23 6.31 -9.99
C PRO A 134 -5.95 5.47 -9.99
N LYS A 135 -5.84 4.49 -9.10
CA LYS A 135 -4.68 3.59 -9.07
C LYS A 135 -4.62 2.72 -10.33
N ALA A 136 -5.74 2.16 -10.79
CA ALA A 136 -5.80 1.41 -12.04
C ALA A 136 -5.47 2.29 -13.26
N LEU A 137 -6.00 3.53 -13.30
CA LEU A 137 -5.64 4.51 -14.32
C LEU A 137 -4.14 4.85 -14.29
N GLY A 138 -3.56 5.02 -13.09
CA GLY A 138 -2.14 5.27 -12.91
C GLY A 138 -1.27 4.14 -13.44
N GLU A 139 -1.64 2.87 -13.20
CA GLU A 139 -0.95 1.72 -13.81
C GLU A 139 -0.94 1.81 -15.34
N ASN A 140 -2.10 2.10 -15.95
CA ASN A 140 -2.23 2.23 -17.40
C ASN A 140 -1.39 3.40 -17.94
N LEU A 141 -1.44 4.58 -17.30
CA LEU A 141 -0.66 5.76 -17.69
C LEU A 141 0.84 5.47 -17.66
N VAL A 142 1.32 4.86 -16.58
CA VAL A 142 2.75 4.59 -16.37
C VAL A 142 3.25 3.49 -17.30
N ALA A 143 2.49 2.41 -17.49
CA ALA A 143 2.87 1.32 -18.38
C ALA A 143 2.94 1.74 -19.86
N ASN A 144 2.22 2.80 -20.26
CA ASN A 144 2.12 3.27 -21.65
C ASN A 144 2.79 4.63 -21.91
N CYS A 145 3.53 5.19 -20.94
CA CYS A 145 4.16 6.52 -21.09
C CYS A 145 5.48 6.51 -21.91
N GLY A 146 5.94 5.35 -22.36
CA GLY A 146 7.18 5.21 -23.14
C GLY A 146 8.47 5.23 -22.32
N LEU A 147 8.39 5.25 -21.00
CA LEU A 147 9.52 5.17 -20.07
C LEU A 147 9.82 3.73 -19.64
N PRO A 148 11.03 3.43 -19.15
CA PRO A 148 11.22 2.26 -18.30
C PRO A 148 10.30 2.39 -17.08
N TRP A 149 9.45 1.41 -16.82
CA TRP A 149 8.42 1.51 -15.79
C TRP A 149 8.39 0.30 -14.86
N LEU A 150 7.84 0.49 -13.67
CA LEU A 150 7.56 -0.56 -12.69
C LEU A 150 6.29 -0.19 -11.91
N VAL A 151 5.37 -1.14 -11.79
CA VAL A 151 4.18 -1.01 -10.95
C VAL A 151 4.29 -1.96 -9.76
N ILE A 152 4.10 -1.45 -8.55
CA ILE A 152 4.13 -2.23 -7.31
C ILE A 152 2.73 -2.18 -6.70
N ARG A 153 2.06 -3.33 -6.59
CA ARG A 153 0.76 -3.49 -5.94
C ARG A 153 0.96 -3.96 -4.51
N TYR A 154 0.78 -3.06 -3.54
CA TYR A 154 0.93 -3.41 -2.12
C TYR A 154 -0.28 -4.13 -1.54
N PHE A 155 -0.01 -5.15 -0.71
CA PHE A 155 -1.00 -5.95 0.04
C PHE A 155 -0.80 -5.76 1.55
N ASN A 156 -1.67 -4.97 2.18
CA ASN A 156 -1.78 -4.77 3.64
C ASN A 156 -0.42 -4.68 4.37
N ILE A 157 0.39 -3.72 3.95
CA ILE A 157 1.67 -3.42 4.62
C ILE A 157 1.36 -2.82 5.99
N TYR A 158 2.06 -3.27 7.03
CA TYR A 158 1.92 -2.77 8.39
C TYR A 158 3.29 -2.57 9.06
N GLY A 159 3.33 -1.78 10.13
CA GLY A 159 4.54 -1.52 10.88
C GLY A 159 4.49 -0.22 11.69
N PRO A 160 5.59 0.16 12.33
CA PRO A 160 5.70 1.40 13.09
C PRO A 160 5.31 2.64 12.29
N GLY A 161 4.52 3.53 12.90
CA GLY A 161 4.07 4.77 12.26
C GLY A 161 2.88 4.62 11.31
N GLN A 162 2.28 3.43 11.16
CA GLN A 162 1.02 3.26 10.43
C GLN A 162 -0.14 3.84 11.23
N ILE A 163 -1.01 4.60 10.55
CA ILE A 163 -2.25 5.16 11.09
C ILE A 163 -3.44 4.79 10.19
N ASP A 164 -4.67 4.92 10.69
CA ASP A 164 -5.91 4.73 9.95
C ASP A 164 -6.08 3.36 9.27
N HIS A 165 -5.52 2.31 9.89
CA HIS A 165 -5.64 0.93 9.45
C HIS A 165 -5.90 -0.02 10.63
N PHE A 166 -6.37 -1.22 10.33
CA PHE A 166 -6.86 -2.19 11.32
C PHE A 166 -5.94 -2.35 12.55
N ILE A 167 -4.63 -2.56 12.35
CA ILE A 167 -3.71 -2.83 13.48
C ILE A 167 -3.61 -1.61 14.40
N SER A 168 -3.33 -0.43 13.86
CA SER A 168 -3.21 0.81 14.65
C SER A 168 -4.52 1.20 15.33
N GLU A 169 -5.64 1.11 14.61
CA GLU A 169 -6.98 1.39 15.17
C GLU A 169 -7.38 0.39 16.27
N PHE A 170 -6.99 -0.88 16.13
CA PHE A 170 -7.31 -1.89 17.12
C PHE A 170 -6.45 -1.75 18.37
N VAL A 171 -5.16 -1.45 18.24
CA VAL A 171 -4.27 -1.11 19.37
C VAL A 171 -4.82 0.08 20.16
N GLU A 172 -5.25 1.15 19.48
CA GLU A 172 -5.86 2.31 20.11
C GLU A 172 -7.15 1.96 20.88
N ARG A 173 -8.01 1.10 20.30
CA ARG A 173 -9.23 0.63 20.98
C ARG A 173 -8.91 -0.22 22.21
N VAL A 174 -7.98 -1.15 22.09
CA VAL A 174 -7.52 -1.99 23.22
C VAL A 174 -6.99 -1.13 24.36
N SER A 175 -6.22 -0.08 24.06
CA SER A 175 -5.71 0.87 25.06
C SER A 175 -6.84 1.63 25.79
N LYS A 176 -8.00 1.78 25.15
CA LYS A 176 -9.22 2.39 25.74
C LYS A 176 -10.14 1.37 26.46
N GLY A 177 -9.75 0.10 26.50
CA GLY A 177 -10.55 -0.98 27.09
C GLY A 177 -11.67 -1.50 26.17
N GLU A 178 -11.59 -1.25 24.88
CA GLU A 178 -12.57 -1.66 23.86
C GLU A 178 -12.04 -2.85 23.07
N TYR A 179 -12.61 -4.04 23.27
CA TYR A 179 -12.09 -5.32 22.74
C TYR A 179 -13.01 -5.91 21.66
N TYR A 180 -13.30 -5.16 20.60
CA TYR A 180 -14.16 -5.64 19.52
C TYR A 180 -13.55 -5.42 18.15
N ILE A 181 -13.92 -6.29 17.20
CA ILE A 181 -13.68 -6.14 15.76
C ILE A 181 -15.00 -6.15 14.99
N LYS A 182 -15.00 -5.55 13.80
CA LYS A 182 -16.16 -5.53 12.88
C LYS A 182 -15.91 -6.46 11.70
N GLY A 183 -16.62 -7.60 11.69
CA GLY A 183 -16.38 -8.68 10.72
C GLY A 183 -15.15 -9.51 11.08
N ASP A 184 -15.06 -10.69 10.48
CA ASP A 184 -13.93 -11.59 10.64
C ASP A 184 -13.47 -12.13 9.28
N ASP A 185 -13.20 -11.18 8.39
CA ASP A 185 -12.63 -11.46 7.07
C ASP A 185 -11.16 -11.87 7.20
N THR A 186 -10.56 -12.39 6.12
CA THR A 186 -9.15 -12.73 6.11
C THR A 186 -8.30 -11.68 5.39
N ARG A 187 -7.07 -11.51 5.84
CA ARG A 187 -6.05 -10.65 5.22
C ARG A 187 -4.68 -11.32 5.28
N SER A 188 -3.84 -10.96 4.33
CA SER A 188 -2.40 -11.15 4.49
C SER A 188 -1.79 -9.87 5.07
N PHE A 189 -0.80 -10.00 5.95
CA PHE A 189 -0.12 -8.86 6.55
C PHE A 189 1.38 -8.97 6.26
N CYS A 190 1.95 -7.96 5.62
CA CYS A 190 3.37 -7.89 5.32
C CYS A 190 4.04 -6.78 6.14
N TYR A 191 5.08 -7.12 6.89
CA TYR A 191 5.79 -6.15 7.70
C TYR A 191 6.54 -5.14 6.82
N ILE A 192 6.61 -3.90 7.26
CA ILE A 192 7.16 -2.79 6.46
C ILE A 192 8.57 -3.04 5.97
N ASP A 193 9.48 -3.57 6.80
CA ASP A 193 10.87 -3.79 6.41
C ASP A 193 10.97 -4.84 5.29
N ASP A 194 10.14 -5.90 5.34
CA ASP A 194 10.07 -6.94 4.31
C ASP A 194 9.58 -6.34 2.97
N ALA A 195 8.51 -5.54 3.03
CA ALA A 195 7.98 -4.86 1.85
C ALA A 195 9.00 -3.88 1.25
N LEU A 196 9.74 -3.17 2.07
CA LEU A 196 10.76 -2.23 1.61
C LEU A 196 12.00 -2.92 1.02
N GLU A 197 12.37 -4.08 1.55
CA GLU A 197 13.47 -4.87 0.96
C GLU A 197 13.10 -5.34 -0.45
N MET A 198 11.92 -5.92 -0.62
CA MET A 198 11.39 -6.30 -1.94
C MET A 198 11.28 -5.07 -2.86
N THR A 199 10.70 -3.97 -2.39
CA THR A 199 10.54 -2.72 -3.14
C THR A 199 11.88 -2.17 -3.61
N HIS A 200 12.88 -2.10 -2.72
CA HIS A 200 14.20 -1.55 -3.06
C HIS A 200 14.89 -2.38 -4.15
N ASN A 201 14.85 -3.70 -4.05
CA ASN A 201 15.40 -4.61 -5.06
C ASN A 201 14.69 -4.42 -6.41
N LEU A 202 13.35 -4.35 -6.42
CA LEU A 202 12.57 -4.09 -7.63
C LEU A 202 12.91 -2.74 -8.27
N VAL A 203 12.98 -1.66 -7.47
CA VAL A 203 13.34 -0.31 -7.95
C VAL A 203 14.73 -0.29 -8.56
N LYS A 204 15.67 -1.00 -7.95
CA LYS A 204 17.08 -0.98 -8.36
C LYS A 204 17.36 -1.79 -9.62
N TYR A 205 16.73 -2.95 -9.78
CA TYR A 205 17.14 -3.94 -10.77
C TYR A 205 16.10 -4.27 -11.85
N HIS A 206 14.80 -3.94 -11.68
CA HIS A 206 13.72 -4.41 -12.54
C HIS A 206 12.90 -3.28 -13.15
N SER A 207 12.42 -3.49 -14.38
CA SER A 207 11.48 -2.65 -15.10
C SER A 207 10.62 -3.48 -16.05
N GLY A 208 9.48 -2.92 -16.51
CA GLY A 208 8.55 -3.61 -17.41
C GLY A 208 7.69 -4.65 -16.70
N HIS A 209 7.48 -4.51 -15.39
CA HIS A 209 6.70 -5.45 -14.60
C HIS A 209 5.61 -4.75 -13.78
N ILE A 210 4.51 -5.47 -13.60
CA ILE A 210 3.55 -5.25 -12.50
C ILE A 210 3.85 -6.34 -11.48
N VAL A 211 4.02 -6.00 -10.20
CA VAL A 211 4.46 -6.95 -9.15
C VAL A 211 3.65 -6.76 -7.89
N ASN A 212 3.09 -7.84 -7.37
CA ASN A 212 2.46 -7.88 -6.05
C ASN A 212 3.54 -7.91 -4.96
N VAL A 213 3.51 -6.95 -4.04
CA VAL A 213 4.39 -6.90 -2.88
C VAL A 213 3.55 -7.09 -1.62
N GLY A 214 3.82 -8.19 -0.92
CA GLY A 214 3.07 -8.62 0.25
C GLY A 214 3.62 -9.94 0.78
N ARG A 215 2.87 -10.58 1.69
CA ARG A 215 3.16 -11.90 2.23
C ARG A 215 2.04 -12.87 1.84
N GLN A 216 2.39 -14.03 1.30
CA GLN A 216 1.42 -15.07 0.91
C GLN A 216 1.03 -15.94 2.12
N GLU A 217 0.56 -15.29 3.18
CA GLU A 217 0.04 -15.95 4.36
C GLU A 217 -1.25 -15.25 4.80
N GLU A 218 -2.35 -15.96 4.71
CA GLU A 218 -3.68 -15.44 5.03
C GLU A 218 -4.00 -15.65 6.52
N SER A 219 -4.39 -14.61 7.23
CA SER A 219 -4.76 -14.63 8.64
C SER A 219 -6.19 -14.15 8.84
N GLN A 220 -6.93 -14.80 9.74
CA GLN A 220 -8.22 -14.31 10.24
C GLN A 220 -7.99 -13.01 11.02
N ILE A 221 -8.84 -12.02 10.83
CA ILE A 221 -8.74 -10.76 11.57
C ILE A 221 -8.86 -10.98 13.07
N SER A 222 -9.71 -11.92 13.51
CA SER A 222 -9.85 -12.29 14.92
C SER A 222 -8.58 -12.88 15.52
N ASP A 223 -7.81 -13.68 14.76
CA ASP A 223 -6.57 -14.26 15.27
C ASP A 223 -5.48 -13.19 15.40
N VAL A 224 -5.42 -12.23 14.46
CA VAL A 224 -4.51 -11.07 14.56
C VAL A 224 -4.91 -10.20 15.76
N ALA A 225 -6.21 -9.94 15.97
CA ALA A 225 -6.71 -9.19 17.12
C ALA A 225 -6.34 -9.86 18.46
N LYS A 226 -6.54 -11.17 18.57
CA LYS A 226 -6.15 -11.95 19.76
C LYS A 226 -4.65 -11.88 20.02
N CYS A 227 -3.83 -11.95 18.96
CA CYS A 227 -2.39 -11.79 19.06
C CYS A 227 -1.98 -10.39 19.57
N ILE A 228 -2.65 -9.34 19.10
CA ILE A 228 -2.42 -7.97 19.59
C ILE A 228 -2.80 -7.86 21.07
N MET A 229 -3.97 -8.37 21.47
CA MET A 229 -4.41 -8.36 22.88
C MET A 229 -3.41 -9.09 23.78
N ASP A 230 -2.94 -10.27 23.35
CA ASP A 230 -1.96 -11.05 24.09
C ASP A 230 -0.62 -10.32 24.28
N ILE A 231 -0.12 -9.66 23.21
CA ILE A 231 1.09 -8.80 23.27
C ILE A 231 0.90 -7.66 24.26
N MET A 232 -0.30 -7.06 24.31
CA MET A 232 -0.65 -5.98 25.24
C MET A 232 -1.00 -6.45 26.66
N GLY A 233 -0.91 -7.76 26.96
CA GLY A 233 -1.21 -8.33 28.28
C GLY A 233 -2.71 -8.38 28.60
N ILE A 234 -3.57 -8.33 27.60
CA ILE A 234 -5.03 -8.41 27.73
C ILE A 234 -5.49 -9.82 27.35
N ASP A 235 -6.40 -10.40 28.17
CA ASP A 235 -6.97 -11.71 27.91
C ASP A 235 -7.70 -11.78 26.55
N PRO A 236 -7.22 -12.58 25.58
CA PRO A 236 -7.80 -12.66 24.23
C PRO A 236 -9.24 -13.20 24.20
N THR A 237 -9.70 -13.88 25.27
CA THR A 237 -11.08 -14.39 25.35
C THR A 237 -12.13 -13.27 25.45
N LYS A 238 -11.72 -12.05 25.79
CA LYS A 238 -12.58 -10.86 25.84
C LYS A 238 -12.90 -10.27 24.46
N LEU A 239 -12.29 -10.80 23.38
CA LEU A 239 -12.55 -10.29 22.03
C LEU A 239 -14.00 -10.55 21.61
N GLU A 240 -14.68 -9.51 21.20
CA GLU A 240 -16.02 -9.56 20.62
C GLU A 240 -15.94 -9.39 19.10
N VAL A 241 -16.67 -10.22 18.35
CA VAL A 241 -16.81 -10.09 16.89
C VAL A 241 -18.19 -9.54 16.59
N GLN A 242 -18.23 -8.29 16.10
CA GLN A 242 -19.45 -7.61 15.69
C GLN A 242 -19.71 -7.81 14.19
N PRO A 243 -20.92 -7.58 13.68
CA PRO A 243 -21.22 -7.65 12.25
C PRO A 243 -20.30 -6.75 11.43
N GLY A 244 -19.79 -7.28 10.31
CA GLY A 244 -18.91 -6.56 9.39
C GLY A 244 -19.61 -5.43 8.62
N ALA A 245 -18.83 -4.46 8.17
CA ALA A 245 -19.34 -3.38 7.33
C ALA A 245 -19.72 -3.91 5.94
N LYS A 246 -20.84 -3.40 5.39
CA LYS A 246 -21.25 -3.71 4.02
C LYS A 246 -20.16 -3.25 3.01
N GLY A 247 -19.75 -4.12 2.10
CA GLY A 247 -18.75 -3.81 1.07
C GLY A 247 -17.29 -3.95 1.52
N SER A 248 -17.03 -4.52 2.70
CA SER A 248 -15.68 -4.95 3.06
C SER A 248 -15.25 -6.11 2.16
N ALA A 249 -14.02 -6.07 1.62
CA ALA A 249 -13.47 -7.20 0.89
C ALA A 249 -13.32 -8.42 1.81
N LYS A 250 -13.79 -9.59 1.37
CA LYS A 250 -13.79 -10.78 2.21
C LYS A 250 -12.41 -11.40 2.38
N ARG A 251 -11.63 -11.43 1.30
CA ARG A 251 -10.31 -12.07 1.28
C ARG A 251 -9.29 -11.22 0.50
N ARG A 252 -8.07 -11.13 1.03
CA ARG A 252 -6.93 -10.50 0.36
C ARG A 252 -5.64 -11.23 0.71
N CYS A 253 -5.11 -11.96 -0.25
CA CYS A 253 -3.83 -12.64 -0.14
C CYS A 253 -3.13 -12.60 -1.50
N PRO A 254 -1.90 -12.08 -1.61
CA PRO A 254 -1.16 -12.06 -2.88
C PRO A 254 -0.61 -13.45 -3.19
N ASP A 255 -0.49 -13.76 -4.46
CA ASP A 255 0.57 -14.65 -4.91
C ASP A 255 1.88 -13.86 -4.94
N THR A 256 2.91 -14.37 -4.30
CA THR A 256 4.23 -13.72 -4.18
C THR A 256 5.31 -14.40 -5.03
N SER A 257 4.95 -15.33 -5.89
CA SER A 257 5.90 -16.10 -6.72
C SER A 257 6.75 -15.18 -7.60
N LEU A 258 6.13 -14.17 -8.23
CA LEU A 258 6.85 -13.23 -9.10
C LEU A 258 7.82 -12.35 -8.31
N VAL A 259 7.42 -11.77 -7.19
CA VAL A 259 8.33 -10.94 -6.39
C VAL A 259 9.48 -11.74 -5.82
N GLN A 260 9.24 -12.98 -5.38
CA GLN A 260 10.30 -13.89 -4.93
C GLN A 260 11.27 -14.25 -6.05
N GLN A 261 10.75 -14.55 -7.24
CA GLN A 261 11.59 -14.81 -8.43
C GLN A 261 12.49 -13.63 -8.79
N LEU A 262 11.93 -12.40 -8.77
CA LEU A 262 12.65 -11.19 -9.16
C LEU A 262 13.66 -10.73 -8.10
N THR A 263 13.33 -10.88 -6.81
CA THR A 263 14.11 -10.30 -5.71
C THR A 263 14.91 -11.32 -4.90
N GLY A 264 14.58 -12.60 -5.00
CA GLY A 264 15.12 -13.66 -4.13
C GLY A 264 14.62 -13.58 -2.67
N PHE A 265 13.67 -12.70 -2.36
CA PHE A 265 13.22 -12.47 -0.99
C PHE A 265 12.26 -13.59 -0.52
N THR A 266 12.63 -14.27 0.56
CA THR A 266 11.85 -15.38 1.15
C THR A 266 11.79 -15.35 2.68
N ASN A 267 12.58 -14.48 3.31
CA ASN A 267 12.73 -14.44 4.77
C ASN A 267 11.79 -13.39 5.40
N TYR A 268 10.52 -13.74 5.51
CA TYR A 268 9.50 -12.85 6.07
C TYR A 268 9.58 -12.76 7.60
N THR A 269 9.41 -11.55 8.12
CA THR A 269 9.27 -11.28 9.56
C THR A 269 8.03 -12.02 10.11
N PRO A 270 8.16 -12.84 11.18
CA PRO A 270 7.01 -13.47 11.80
C PRO A 270 5.96 -12.45 12.22
N LEU A 271 4.67 -12.74 12.02
CA LEU A 271 3.59 -11.80 12.29
C LEU A 271 3.65 -11.23 13.71
N ARG A 272 3.87 -12.10 14.72
CA ARG A 272 3.97 -11.68 16.12
C ARG A 272 5.11 -10.70 16.36
N ASP A 273 6.27 -10.91 15.76
CA ASP A 273 7.45 -10.04 15.93
C ASP A 273 7.19 -8.66 15.31
N GLY A 274 6.60 -8.62 14.11
CA GLY A 274 6.21 -7.38 13.47
C GLY A 274 5.12 -6.62 14.24
N LEU A 275 4.13 -7.34 14.80
CA LEU A 275 3.10 -6.76 15.67
C LEU A 275 3.71 -6.16 16.93
N THR A 276 4.63 -6.87 17.60
CA THR A 276 5.31 -6.37 18.80
C THR A 276 5.99 -5.04 18.53
N LYS A 277 6.84 -4.96 17.49
CA LYS A 277 7.51 -3.71 17.10
C LYS A 277 6.53 -2.58 16.76
N THR A 278 5.40 -2.93 16.11
CA THR A 278 4.37 -1.95 15.74
C THR A 278 3.68 -1.40 16.98
N ILE A 279 3.29 -2.27 17.91
CA ILE A 279 2.61 -1.90 19.17
C ILE A 279 3.53 -1.02 20.02
N GLU A 280 4.81 -1.41 20.20
CA GLU A 280 5.81 -0.61 20.93
C GLU A 280 5.97 0.81 20.39
N SER A 281 5.76 1.01 19.10
CA SER A 281 5.84 2.34 18.49
C SER A 281 4.58 3.18 18.64
N LEU A 282 3.44 2.56 19.03
CA LEU A 282 2.14 3.22 19.18
C LEU A 282 1.82 3.57 20.65
N LEU A 283 2.49 2.94 21.59
CA LEU A 283 2.36 3.15 23.03
C LEU A 283 3.47 4.08 23.56
#